data_e19b413d252ca6c1a2cec068b460682b
#
_entry.id   e19b413d252ca6c1a2cec068b460682b
#
_cell.length_a   1.000
_cell.length_b   1.000
_cell.length_c   1.000
_cell.angle_alpha   90.00
_cell.angle_beta   90.00
_cell.angle_gamma   90.00
#
_symmetry.space_group_name_H-M   'P 1'
#
loop_
_entity.id
_entity.type
_entity.pdbx_description
1 polymer ?
#
loop_
_entity_poly.entity_id
_entity_poly.type
_entity_poly.pdbx_seq_one_letter_code
_entity_poly.pdbx_strand_id
1 'polypeptide(L)'
;KNPLELFSQCEFLDPWLLNFDSFYAFRNRYAKMKTMHLHGRSIQIVDVFQNLGELSDKVKGFSYRVLKEDCLDLPPKNFIKRHVDLTPDQKKIYEQMKKEAMAILNGKVTTTMTVLTQLMRLHQITCGHFTADDGSVQEVKSNRIKELMNVLSEIDGKAIIWANYQNDIQKIINTIETKKDEDQNLIYGPGSVVDYY
;
A
#
# COMPACT_ATOMS: atom_id res chain seq x y z
N LYS A 1 4.21 -4.57 -12.74
CA LYS A 1 3.67 -5.39 -13.85
C LYS A 1 4.73 -5.45 -14.93
N ASN A 2 4.96 -6.63 -15.47
CA ASN A 2 6.07 -6.95 -16.36
C ASN A 2 5.50 -7.27 -17.77
N PRO A 3 6.02 -6.70 -18.85
CA PRO A 3 5.58 -7.03 -20.21
C PRO A 3 5.62 -8.53 -20.54
N LEU A 4 6.50 -9.31 -19.90
CA LEU A 4 6.59 -10.76 -20.12
C LEU A 4 5.38 -11.53 -19.60
N GLU A 5 4.60 -10.96 -18.67
CA GLU A 5 3.36 -11.56 -18.17
C GLU A 5 2.27 -11.66 -19.26
N LEU A 6 2.37 -10.82 -20.30
CA LEU A 6 1.46 -10.88 -21.43
C LEU A 6 1.49 -12.23 -22.16
N PHE A 7 2.64 -12.90 -22.19
CA PHE A 7 2.75 -14.22 -22.84
C PHE A 7 1.72 -15.21 -22.26
N SER A 8 1.75 -15.39 -20.95
CA SER A 8 0.82 -16.34 -20.27
C SER A 8 -0.64 -15.93 -20.42
N GLN A 9 -0.94 -14.64 -20.42
CA GLN A 9 -2.30 -14.14 -20.61
C GLN A 9 -2.80 -14.40 -22.03
N CYS A 10 -1.97 -14.14 -23.03
CA CYS A 10 -2.30 -14.38 -24.43
C CYS A 10 -2.37 -15.90 -24.74
N GLU A 11 -1.43 -16.69 -24.20
CA GLU A 11 -1.41 -18.15 -24.31
C GLU A 11 -2.70 -18.80 -23.79
N PHE A 12 -3.24 -18.24 -22.68
CA PHE A 12 -4.52 -18.70 -22.13
C PHE A 12 -5.70 -18.39 -23.05
N LEU A 13 -5.66 -17.27 -23.78
CA LEU A 13 -6.74 -16.90 -24.72
C LEU A 13 -6.63 -17.67 -26.04
N ASP A 14 -5.45 -17.67 -26.63
CA ASP A 14 -5.13 -18.40 -27.85
C ASP A 14 -3.60 -18.52 -27.95
N PRO A 15 -3.04 -19.76 -28.02
CA PRO A 15 -1.59 -20.00 -28.09
C PRO A 15 -0.88 -19.32 -29.29
N TRP A 16 -1.62 -18.99 -30.34
CA TRP A 16 -1.05 -18.38 -31.54
C TRP A 16 -1.16 -16.85 -31.59
N LEU A 17 -1.79 -16.25 -30.59
CA LEU A 17 -2.11 -14.82 -30.58
C LEU A 17 -0.87 -13.92 -30.71
N LEU A 18 0.21 -14.28 -30.03
CA LEU A 18 1.48 -13.56 -30.10
C LEU A 18 2.45 -14.10 -31.15
N ASN A 19 2.14 -15.25 -31.77
CA ASN A 19 2.96 -15.93 -32.76
C ASN A 19 4.38 -16.25 -32.27
N PHE A 20 4.46 -16.90 -31.10
CA PHE A 20 5.69 -17.41 -30.52
C PHE A 20 5.52 -18.86 -30.08
N ASP A 21 6.46 -19.72 -30.42
CA ASP A 21 6.42 -21.14 -30.07
C ASP A 21 6.68 -21.43 -28.59
N SER A 22 7.26 -20.48 -27.86
CA SER A 22 7.57 -20.66 -26.43
C SER A 22 7.77 -19.32 -25.71
N PHE A 23 7.57 -19.37 -24.37
CA PHE A 23 7.90 -18.25 -23.49
C PHE A 23 9.36 -17.79 -23.62
N TYR A 24 10.31 -18.71 -23.84
CA TYR A 24 11.71 -18.34 -23.97
C TYR A 24 11.99 -17.56 -25.26
N ALA A 25 11.35 -17.90 -26.37
CA ALA A 25 11.45 -17.17 -27.62
C ALA A 25 10.86 -15.75 -27.45
N PHE A 26 9.68 -15.64 -26.85
CA PHE A 26 9.04 -14.39 -26.52
C PHE A 26 9.91 -13.53 -25.59
N ARG A 27 10.38 -14.10 -24.48
CA ARG A 27 11.26 -13.40 -23.53
C ARG A 27 12.52 -12.86 -24.21
N ASN A 28 13.21 -13.68 -25.00
CA ASN A 28 14.44 -13.26 -25.66
C ASN A 28 14.21 -12.17 -26.71
N ARG A 29 13.01 -12.12 -27.30
CA ARG A 29 12.64 -11.04 -28.24
C ARG A 29 12.41 -9.72 -27.51
N TYR A 30 11.79 -9.73 -26.33
CA TYR A 30 11.33 -8.52 -25.64
C TYR A 30 12.10 -8.15 -24.38
N ALA A 31 13.03 -8.99 -23.93
CA ALA A 31 13.87 -8.70 -22.78
C ALA A 31 15.31 -9.17 -22.98
N LYS A 32 16.25 -8.36 -22.50
CA LYS A 32 17.64 -8.77 -22.26
C LYS A 32 17.76 -9.24 -20.82
N MET A 33 18.36 -10.40 -20.65
CA MET A 33 18.56 -11.02 -19.35
C MET A 33 20.00 -10.80 -18.88
N LYS A 34 20.19 -10.59 -17.57
CA LYS A 34 21.50 -10.63 -16.95
C LYS A 34 21.53 -11.63 -15.79
N THR A 35 22.67 -12.21 -15.56
CA THR A 35 22.92 -13.08 -14.42
C THR A 35 23.26 -12.25 -13.21
N MET A 36 22.53 -12.43 -12.11
CA MET A 36 22.84 -11.87 -10.81
C MET A 36 23.20 -12.99 -9.84
N HIS A 37 24.31 -12.80 -9.13
CA HIS A 37 24.74 -13.73 -8.08
C HIS A 37 24.20 -13.26 -6.73
N LEU A 38 23.34 -14.06 -6.12
CA LEU A 38 22.75 -13.77 -4.82
C LEU A 38 22.91 -14.99 -3.90
N HIS A 39 23.56 -14.81 -2.76
CA HIS A 39 23.78 -15.88 -1.77
C HIS A 39 24.34 -17.18 -2.37
N GLY A 40 25.32 -17.07 -3.27
CA GLY A 40 25.96 -18.24 -3.93
C GLY A 40 25.13 -18.91 -5.02
N ARG A 41 23.97 -18.36 -5.38
CA ARG A 41 23.13 -18.83 -6.49
C ARG A 41 23.14 -17.82 -7.63
N SER A 42 23.16 -18.32 -8.86
CA SER A 42 23.01 -17.51 -10.08
C SER A 42 21.55 -17.48 -10.48
N ILE A 43 20.98 -16.30 -10.53
CA ILE A 43 19.61 -16.08 -11.00
C ILE A 43 19.62 -15.20 -12.25
N GLN A 44 18.70 -15.49 -13.17
CA GLN A 44 18.48 -14.66 -14.35
C GLN A 44 17.42 -13.61 -14.03
N ILE A 45 17.77 -12.34 -14.19
CA ILE A 45 16.85 -11.23 -14.04
C ILE A 45 16.76 -10.44 -15.34
N VAL A 46 15.64 -9.75 -15.54
CA VAL A 46 15.50 -8.82 -16.66
C VAL A 46 16.42 -7.63 -16.41
N ASP A 47 17.28 -7.34 -17.38
CA ASP A 47 18.13 -6.14 -17.38
C ASP A 47 17.40 -4.97 -18.03
N VAL A 48 16.97 -5.17 -19.27
CA VAL A 48 16.27 -4.14 -20.07
C VAL A 48 15.19 -4.80 -20.92
N PHE A 49 14.05 -4.14 -21.04
CA PHE A 49 13.05 -4.49 -22.05
C PHE A 49 13.39 -3.86 -23.40
N GLN A 50 13.12 -4.57 -24.49
CA GLN A 50 13.39 -4.14 -25.86
C GLN A 50 12.19 -4.45 -26.76
N ASN A 51 12.15 -3.83 -27.95
CA ASN A 51 11.12 -4.04 -28.99
C ASN A 51 9.67 -3.87 -28.47
N LEU A 52 9.45 -3.04 -27.43
CA LEU A 52 8.12 -2.84 -26.84
C LEU A 52 7.11 -2.21 -27.81
N GLY A 53 7.58 -1.44 -28.81
CA GLY A 53 6.73 -0.90 -29.89
C GLY A 53 6.12 -2.03 -30.72
N GLU A 54 6.93 -2.99 -31.17
CA GLU A 54 6.47 -4.18 -31.89
C GLU A 54 5.46 -4.99 -31.07
N LEU A 55 5.74 -5.19 -29.78
CA LEU A 55 4.81 -5.89 -28.88
C LEU A 55 3.48 -5.14 -28.75
N SER A 56 3.55 -3.82 -28.60
CA SER A 56 2.35 -2.97 -28.54
C SER A 56 1.51 -3.09 -29.80
N ASP A 57 2.15 -3.07 -30.96
CA ASP A 57 1.43 -3.15 -32.24
C ASP A 57 0.80 -4.53 -32.47
N LYS A 58 1.48 -5.62 -32.06
CA LYS A 58 0.88 -6.95 -32.04
C LYS A 58 -0.37 -7.02 -31.15
N VAL A 59 -0.27 -6.48 -29.91
CA VAL A 59 -1.37 -6.51 -28.93
C VAL A 59 -2.56 -5.67 -29.40
N LYS A 60 -2.34 -4.55 -30.08
CA LYS A 60 -3.42 -3.71 -30.67
C LYS A 60 -4.31 -4.48 -31.63
N GLY A 61 -3.77 -5.50 -32.31
CA GLY A 61 -4.53 -6.28 -33.29
C GLY A 61 -5.70 -7.08 -32.69
N PHE A 62 -5.65 -7.40 -31.39
CA PHE A 62 -6.66 -8.22 -30.71
C PHE A 62 -7.11 -7.64 -29.36
N SER A 63 -6.63 -6.46 -28.98
CA SER A 63 -7.00 -5.80 -27.73
C SER A 63 -7.59 -4.43 -27.98
N TYR A 64 -8.48 -4.02 -27.08
CA TYR A 64 -9.03 -2.68 -27.06
C TYR A 64 -8.63 -1.97 -25.77
N ARG A 65 -8.04 -0.78 -25.91
CA ARG A 65 -7.61 0.05 -24.76
C ARG A 65 -8.33 1.39 -24.80
N VAL A 66 -8.97 1.70 -23.69
CA VAL A 66 -9.64 2.98 -23.47
C VAL A 66 -9.08 3.61 -22.19
N LEU A 67 -8.69 4.87 -22.29
CA LEU A 67 -8.28 5.64 -21.12
C LEU A 67 -9.50 6.38 -20.56
N LYS A 68 -9.53 6.54 -19.24
CA LYS A 68 -10.62 7.30 -18.57
C LYS A 68 -10.68 8.74 -19.06
N GLU A 69 -9.53 9.35 -19.32
CA GLU A 69 -9.39 10.72 -19.84
C GLU A 69 -9.96 10.89 -21.24
N ASP A 70 -10.01 9.81 -22.04
CA ASP A 70 -10.55 9.86 -23.42
C ASP A 70 -12.07 9.67 -23.47
N CYS A 71 -12.66 9.12 -22.40
CA CYS A 71 -14.06 8.66 -22.41
C CYS A 71 -14.94 9.28 -21.33
N LEU A 72 -14.35 9.88 -20.31
CA LEU A 72 -15.09 10.41 -19.17
C LEU A 72 -14.65 11.85 -18.90
N ASP A 73 -15.61 12.75 -18.84
CA ASP A 73 -15.39 14.11 -18.34
C ASP A 73 -15.39 14.06 -16.81
N LEU A 74 -14.22 13.74 -16.24
CA LEU A 74 -14.04 13.65 -14.80
C LEU A 74 -13.27 14.86 -14.29
N PRO A 75 -13.65 15.40 -13.12
CA PRO A 75 -12.87 16.46 -12.49
C PRO A 75 -11.44 15.99 -12.19
N PRO A 76 -10.46 16.90 -12.19
CA PRO A 76 -9.08 16.56 -11.91
C PRO A 76 -8.92 15.94 -10.52
N LYS A 77 -7.97 15.02 -10.39
CA LYS A 77 -7.64 14.41 -9.09
C LYS A 77 -6.85 15.41 -8.25
N ASN A 78 -7.37 15.74 -7.09
CA ASN A 78 -6.68 16.58 -6.11
C ASN A 78 -6.05 15.70 -5.04
N PHE A 79 -4.76 15.94 -4.76
CA PHE A 79 -4.01 15.25 -3.71
C PHE A 79 -3.69 16.25 -2.59
N ILE A 80 -4.33 16.07 -1.44
CA ILE A 80 -4.14 16.94 -0.27
C ILE A 80 -3.42 16.16 0.82
N LYS A 81 -2.35 16.72 1.37
CA LYS A 81 -1.64 16.16 2.53
C LYS A 81 -2.08 16.88 3.79
N ARG A 82 -2.54 16.12 4.77
CA ARG A 82 -2.84 16.62 6.11
C ARG A 82 -1.73 16.18 7.07
N HIS A 83 -1.09 17.14 7.72
CA HIS A 83 -0.05 16.90 8.72
C HIS A 83 -0.70 16.87 10.10
N VAL A 84 -0.39 15.84 10.86
CA VAL A 84 -0.91 15.64 12.23
C VAL A 84 0.24 15.54 13.19
N ASP A 85 0.31 16.44 14.15
CA ASP A 85 1.35 16.41 15.18
C ASP A 85 1.12 15.26 16.17
N LEU A 86 2.21 14.62 16.57
CA LEU A 86 2.20 13.63 17.63
C LEU A 86 1.82 14.28 18.96
N THR A 87 1.01 13.57 19.75
CA THR A 87 0.76 14.01 21.13
C THR A 87 2.06 13.93 21.96
N PRO A 88 2.15 14.65 23.10
CA PRO A 88 3.32 14.57 23.97
C PRO A 88 3.65 13.12 24.39
N ASP A 89 2.62 12.31 24.67
CA ASP A 89 2.78 10.91 25.04
C ASP A 89 3.33 10.07 23.89
N GLN A 90 2.75 10.22 22.70
CA GLN A 90 3.28 9.56 21.49
C GLN A 90 4.74 9.94 21.24
N LYS A 91 5.07 11.24 21.35
CA LYS A 91 6.41 11.75 21.10
C LYS A 91 7.42 11.15 22.10
N LYS A 92 7.05 11.04 23.38
CA LYS A 92 7.89 10.42 24.40
C LYS A 92 8.17 8.96 24.09
N ILE A 93 7.12 8.16 23.80
CA ILE A 93 7.23 6.73 23.49
C ILE A 93 8.01 6.54 22.17
N TYR A 94 7.72 7.36 21.16
CA TYR A 94 8.41 7.32 19.88
C TYR A 94 9.92 7.55 20.00
N GLU A 95 10.34 8.58 20.74
CA GLU A 95 11.75 8.90 20.95
C GLU A 95 12.47 7.83 21.79
N GLN A 96 11.78 7.24 22.76
CA GLN A 96 12.32 6.11 23.54
C GLN A 96 12.55 4.91 22.62
N MET A 97 11.53 4.47 21.88
CA MET A 97 11.60 3.34 20.94
C MET A 97 12.66 3.58 19.85
N LYS A 98 12.76 4.81 19.35
CA LYS A 98 13.78 5.20 18.37
C LYS A 98 15.20 5.06 18.92
N LYS A 99 15.46 5.46 20.18
CA LYS A 99 16.75 5.27 20.84
C LYS A 99 17.10 3.80 20.99
N GLU A 100 16.15 2.97 21.39
CA GLU A 100 16.31 1.51 21.51
C GLU A 100 16.59 0.88 20.13
N ALA A 101 15.83 1.26 19.10
CA ALA A 101 16.06 0.82 17.75
C ALA A 101 17.46 1.21 17.23
N MET A 102 17.92 2.43 17.50
CA MET A 102 19.26 2.88 17.14
C MET A 102 20.36 2.15 17.91
N ALA A 103 20.13 1.81 19.19
CA ALA A 103 21.06 1.02 19.97
C ALA A 103 21.20 -0.40 19.39
N ILE A 104 20.12 -1.02 18.98
CA ILE A 104 20.09 -2.34 18.31
C ILE A 104 20.86 -2.26 16.97
N LEU A 105 20.64 -1.21 16.16
CA LEU A 105 21.31 -1.02 14.88
C LEU A 105 22.80 -0.79 15.03
N ASN A 106 23.23 -0.09 16.06
CA ASN A 106 24.65 0.17 16.37
C ASN A 106 25.34 -1.04 17.03
N GLY A 107 24.58 -2.00 17.56
CA GLY A 107 25.09 -3.30 18.02
C GLY A 107 25.42 -4.20 16.80
N LYS A 108 26.54 -4.93 16.89
CA LYS A 108 27.11 -5.69 15.75
C LYS A 108 26.28 -6.87 15.21
N VAL A 109 25.07 -7.12 15.69
CA VAL A 109 24.20 -8.23 15.24
C VAL A 109 22.79 -7.73 14.98
N THR A 110 22.57 -7.25 13.76
CA THR A 110 21.22 -6.80 13.35
C THR A 110 20.79 -7.57 12.11
N THR A 111 19.71 -8.32 12.22
CA THR A 111 19.07 -8.94 11.06
C THR A 111 18.11 -7.93 10.42
N THR A 112 17.88 -8.06 9.11
CA THR A 112 16.89 -7.26 8.38
C THR A 112 15.51 -7.33 9.03
N MET A 113 15.14 -8.49 9.58
CA MET A 113 13.87 -8.69 10.30
C MET A 113 13.76 -7.82 11.55
N THR A 114 14.85 -7.69 12.32
CA THR A 114 14.87 -6.84 13.52
C THR A 114 14.65 -5.37 13.16
N VAL A 115 15.32 -4.88 12.11
CA VAL A 115 15.15 -3.50 11.61
C VAL A 115 13.72 -3.24 11.18
N LEU A 116 13.15 -4.15 10.39
CA LEU A 116 11.79 -4.03 9.90
C LEU A 116 10.77 -4.01 11.05
N THR A 117 10.94 -4.88 12.05
CA THR A 117 10.09 -4.91 13.24
C THR A 117 10.12 -3.59 13.99
N GLN A 118 11.30 -2.99 14.17
CA GLN A 118 11.43 -1.69 14.84
C GLN A 118 10.75 -0.56 14.06
N LEU A 119 10.90 -0.56 12.73
CA LEU A 119 10.22 0.42 11.87
C LEU A 119 8.69 0.27 11.96
N MET A 120 8.19 -0.96 11.98
CA MET A 120 6.75 -1.22 12.14
C MET A 120 6.24 -0.73 13.49
N ARG A 121 6.97 -0.94 14.59
CA ARG A 121 6.61 -0.45 15.92
C ARG A 121 6.57 1.09 15.97
N LEU A 122 7.58 1.75 15.41
CA LEU A 122 7.59 3.21 15.30
C LEU A 122 6.38 3.72 14.50
N HIS A 123 6.03 3.05 13.40
CA HIS A 123 4.86 3.39 12.61
C HIS A 123 3.56 3.19 13.39
N GLN A 124 3.41 2.08 14.13
CA GLN A 124 2.25 1.82 15.00
C GLN A 124 2.07 2.92 16.06
N ILE A 125 3.16 3.37 16.70
CA ILE A 125 3.11 4.47 17.67
C ILE A 125 2.54 5.73 17.03
N THR A 126 2.94 6.05 15.79
CA THR A 126 2.36 7.20 15.07
C THR A 126 0.89 7.03 14.75
N CYS A 127 0.41 5.78 14.64
CA CYS A 127 -1.00 5.45 14.47
C CYS A 127 -1.81 5.54 15.76
N GLY A 128 -1.16 5.53 16.91
CA GLY A 128 -1.81 5.63 18.24
C GLY A 128 -2.00 4.30 18.93
N HIS A 129 -1.17 3.31 18.62
CA HIS A 129 -1.07 2.03 19.30
C HIS A 129 0.33 1.45 19.10
N PHE A 130 0.68 0.42 19.86
CA PHE A 130 1.81 -0.45 19.57
C PHE A 130 1.55 -1.85 20.14
N THR A 131 2.17 -2.84 19.53
CA THR A 131 2.10 -4.22 19.99
C THR A 131 3.32 -4.50 20.87
N ALA A 132 3.08 -4.87 22.13
CA ALA A 132 4.12 -5.28 23.05
C ALA A 132 4.67 -6.69 22.70
N ASP A 133 5.77 -7.10 23.33
CA ASP A 133 6.43 -8.38 23.04
C ASP A 133 5.58 -9.60 23.43
N ASP A 134 4.64 -9.43 24.37
CA ASP A 134 3.67 -10.44 24.77
C ASP A 134 2.46 -10.55 23.81
N GLY A 135 2.45 -9.76 22.73
CA GLY A 135 1.35 -9.68 21.77
C GLY A 135 0.20 -8.78 22.19
N SER A 136 0.22 -8.19 23.38
CA SER A 136 -0.80 -7.24 23.80
C SER A 136 -0.72 -5.93 23.03
N VAL A 137 -1.88 -5.35 22.72
CA VAL A 137 -1.96 -4.05 22.06
C VAL A 137 -2.16 -2.97 23.11
N GLN A 138 -1.24 -2.01 23.12
CA GLN A 138 -1.30 -0.85 24.00
C GLN A 138 -1.78 0.36 23.19
N GLU A 139 -2.82 1.03 23.67
CA GLU A 139 -3.32 2.24 23.05
C GLU A 139 -2.54 3.47 23.53
N VAL A 140 -2.24 4.36 22.58
CA VAL A 140 -1.64 5.66 22.82
C VAL A 140 -2.53 6.74 22.25
N LYS A 141 -2.82 7.76 23.04
CA LYS A 141 -3.66 8.88 22.59
C LYS A 141 -3.07 9.55 21.36
N SER A 142 -3.86 9.68 20.30
CA SER A 142 -3.42 10.22 19.02
C SER A 142 -4.39 11.30 18.50
N ASN A 143 -3.86 12.29 17.79
CA ASN A 143 -4.65 13.32 17.12
C ASN A 143 -5.21 12.89 15.76
N ARG A 144 -4.79 11.72 15.21
CA ARG A 144 -5.17 11.27 13.85
C ARG A 144 -6.66 11.07 13.68
N ILE A 145 -7.31 10.45 14.67
CA ILE A 145 -8.78 10.23 14.62
C ILE A 145 -9.52 11.57 14.60
N LYS A 146 -9.07 12.53 15.41
CA LYS A 146 -9.67 13.87 15.40
C LYS A 146 -9.55 14.52 14.02
N GLU A 147 -8.36 14.47 13.40
CA GLU A 147 -8.16 15.01 12.06
C GLU A 147 -8.95 14.26 10.99
N LEU A 148 -9.06 12.92 11.10
CA LEU A 148 -9.94 12.14 10.22
C LEU A 148 -11.38 12.63 10.29
N MET A 149 -11.89 12.89 11.50
CA MET A 149 -13.26 13.38 11.67
C MET A 149 -13.45 14.79 11.11
N ASN A 150 -12.41 15.64 11.16
CA ASN A 150 -12.42 16.95 10.51
C ASN A 150 -12.52 16.78 8.99
N VAL A 151 -11.68 15.92 8.41
CA VAL A 151 -11.72 15.62 6.96
C VAL A 151 -13.07 15.06 6.53
N LEU A 152 -13.65 14.14 7.31
CA LEU A 152 -14.98 13.60 6.99
C LEU A 152 -16.08 14.64 7.04
N SER A 153 -15.97 15.64 7.92
CA SER A 153 -16.94 16.75 7.97
C SER A 153 -16.84 17.72 6.79
N GLU A 154 -15.71 17.72 6.07
CA GLU A 154 -15.50 18.53 4.86
C GLU A 154 -16.01 17.83 3.58
N ILE A 155 -16.33 16.53 3.66
CA ILE A 155 -16.70 15.71 2.50
C ILE A 155 -18.23 15.60 2.39
N ASP A 156 -18.74 15.98 1.24
CA ASP A 156 -20.14 15.75 0.90
C ASP A 156 -20.27 14.42 0.14
N GLY A 157 -20.84 13.39 0.79
CA GLY A 157 -21.05 12.08 0.17
C GLY A 157 -20.24 10.94 0.77
N LYS A 158 -19.83 9.98 -0.07
CA LYS A 158 -19.17 8.75 0.37
C LYS A 158 -17.66 8.89 0.37
N ALA A 159 -17.00 8.36 1.41
CA ALA A 159 -15.56 8.32 1.54
C ALA A 159 -15.02 6.88 1.60
N ILE A 160 -13.83 6.65 1.05
CA ILE A 160 -13.08 5.41 1.22
C ILE A 160 -11.88 5.72 2.12
N ILE A 161 -11.78 5.01 3.24
CA ILE A 161 -10.71 5.17 4.21
C ILE A 161 -9.80 3.96 4.15
N TRP A 162 -8.51 4.18 3.90
CA TRP A 162 -7.50 3.13 3.92
C TRP A 162 -6.69 3.20 5.21
N ALA A 163 -6.58 2.07 5.91
CA ALA A 163 -5.75 1.93 7.10
C ALA A 163 -4.89 0.67 7.00
N ASN A 164 -3.71 0.70 7.63
CA ASN A 164 -2.73 -0.38 7.54
C ASN A 164 -2.89 -1.45 8.63
N TYR A 165 -3.57 -1.14 9.71
CA TYR A 165 -3.69 -2.02 10.88
C TYR A 165 -5.16 -2.27 11.21
N GLN A 166 -5.49 -3.51 11.57
CA GLN A 166 -6.84 -3.89 11.98
C GLN A 166 -7.34 -3.05 13.17
N ASN A 167 -6.46 -2.76 14.13
CA ASN A 167 -6.79 -1.91 15.27
C ASN A 167 -7.19 -0.49 14.84
N ASP A 168 -6.53 0.08 13.84
CA ASP A 168 -6.91 1.39 13.31
C ASP A 168 -8.28 1.32 12.65
N ILE A 169 -8.56 0.27 11.89
CA ILE A 169 -9.85 0.05 11.23
C ILE A 169 -10.96 -0.01 12.27
N GLN A 170 -10.83 -0.87 13.29
CA GLN A 170 -11.84 -1.00 14.36
C GLN A 170 -12.04 0.31 15.12
N LYS A 171 -10.97 1.03 15.40
CA LYS A 171 -11.04 2.32 16.09
C LYS A 171 -11.74 3.39 15.25
N ILE A 172 -11.50 3.40 13.93
CA ILE A 172 -12.17 4.30 12.98
C ILE A 172 -13.67 3.98 12.93
N ILE A 173 -14.04 2.70 12.75
CA ILE A 173 -15.43 2.27 12.72
C ILE A 173 -16.16 2.69 13.99
N ASN A 174 -15.63 2.31 15.14
CA ASN A 174 -16.23 2.63 16.44
C ASN A 174 -16.38 4.15 16.63
N THR A 175 -15.39 4.93 16.19
CA THR A 175 -15.45 6.39 16.35
C THR A 175 -16.53 7.01 15.43
N ILE A 176 -16.63 6.56 14.19
CA ILE A 176 -17.62 7.07 13.24
C ILE A 176 -19.02 6.71 13.70
N GLU A 177 -19.26 5.44 14.05
CA GLU A 177 -20.59 4.96 14.43
C GLU A 177 -21.09 5.50 15.77
N THR A 178 -20.19 5.90 16.67
CA THR A 178 -20.54 6.46 17.99
C THR A 178 -20.46 7.97 18.05
N LYS A 179 -20.05 8.65 16.96
CA LYS A 179 -19.93 10.11 16.93
C LYS A 179 -21.28 10.79 17.10
N LYS A 180 -21.35 11.67 18.07
CA LYS A 180 -22.56 12.46 18.36
C LYS A 180 -22.36 13.93 18.02
N ASP A 181 -23.43 14.60 17.67
CA ASP A 181 -23.52 16.07 17.53
C ASP A 181 -23.69 16.76 18.90
N GLU A 182 -23.88 18.07 18.88
CA GLU A 182 -24.08 18.86 20.08
C GLU A 182 -25.39 18.50 20.83
N ASP A 183 -26.40 18.02 20.11
CA ASP A 183 -27.68 17.57 20.64
C ASP A 183 -27.70 16.11 21.07
N GLN A 184 -26.54 15.45 21.15
CA GLN A 184 -26.35 14.03 21.50
C GLN A 184 -26.92 13.02 20.49
N ASN A 185 -27.29 13.45 19.27
CA ASN A 185 -27.72 12.56 18.20
C ASN A 185 -26.50 11.98 17.48
N LEU A 186 -26.63 10.72 16.99
CA LEU A 186 -25.57 10.10 16.19
C LEU A 186 -25.47 10.78 14.83
N ILE A 187 -24.28 11.25 14.45
CA ILE A 187 -24.04 11.91 13.15
C ILE A 187 -24.14 10.91 12.01
N TYR A 188 -23.53 9.73 12.16
CA TYR A 188 -23.51 8.69 11.13
C TYR A 188 -24.35 7.48 11.52
N GLY A 189 -24.31 7.04 12.77
CA GLY A 189 -25.04 5.91 13.31
C GLY A 189 -24.44 4.52 13.01
N PRO A 190 -24.98 3.47 13.66
CA PRO A 190 -24.54 2.09 13.45
C PRO A 190 -24.76 1.62 12.01
N GLY A 191 -23.80 0.88 11.45
CA GLY A 191 -23.86 0.38 10.08
C GLY A 191 -23.55 1.44 9.00
N SER A 192 -23.13 2.65 9.39
CA SER A 192 -22.68 3.67 8.44
C SER A 192 -21.35 3.35 7.79
N VAL A 193 -20.57 2.45 8.38
CA VAL A 193 -19.27 1.98 7.88
C VAL A 193 -19.36 0.53 7.45
N VAL A 194 -18.84 0.23 6.26
CA VAL A 194 -18.66 -1.13 5.76
C VAL A 194 -17.18 -1.39 5.62
N ASP A 195 -16.66 -2.39 6.31
CA ASP A 195 -15.27 -2.81 6.22
C ASP A 195 -15.09 -4.03 5.31
N TYR A 196 -13.93 -4.08 4.66
CA TYR A 196 -13.51 -5.19 3.82
C TYR A 196 -12.07 -5.56 4.21
N TYR A 197 -11.87 -6.82 4.60
CA TYR A 197 -10.57 -7.41 4.91
C TYR A 197 -9.99 -8.15 3.70
#